data_c6187bff897b770e0bf3696ea2eea88a
#
_entry.id   c6187bff897b770e0bf3696ea2eea88a
#
_cell.length_a   1.000
_cell.length_b   1.000
_cell.length_c   1.000
_cell.angle_alpha   90.00
_cell.angle_beta   90.00
_cell.angle_gamma   90.00
#
_symmetry.space_group_name_H-M   'P 1'
#
loop_
_entity.id
_entity.type
_entity.pdbx_description
1 polymer ?
#
loop_
_entity_poly.entity_id
_entity_poly.type
_entity_poly.pdbx_seq_one_letter_code
_entity_poly.pdbx_strand_id
1 'polypeptide(L)'
;MSHLLAKAAEKADLDRIDALLDAGADIEWQHKGTGRTPLLSAVIAGKCDAAARLLDRGANIEHACRALGYTALGWAAAHGDTDIGDLLIARGAMLDPASPEQRRTPLMLACARGHLAMVERLLDSGASLAPLDFEGCNALAMADERGYAEVVALLHAAGATPPPALMEAPPLEWPQPDAGGEPASVVRGYLLAYHEWETRGYKDSRAGGGLLLSSGFQQEKADILAAWCTDRKRVYSTGVSVGNPPRYVPEDLLVSVAMPTVSRAEVLVRDDPQKARSLRYEHLFVLKRVGGRWRIDLRKKRVFHIETWAAAIL
;
A
#
# COMPACT_ATOMS: atom_id res chain seq x y z
N MET A 1 24.73 20.93 -17.64
CA MET A 1 24.47 22.12 -16.78
C MET A 1 23.36 21.83 -15.78
N SER A 2 22.22 21.31 -16.17
CA SER A 2 21.05 21.19 -15.31
C SER A 2 21.24 20.27 -14.07
N HIS A 3 22.06 19.21 -14.14
CA HIS A 3 22.41 18.40 -12.95
C HIS A 3 23.25 19.18 -11.90
N LEU A 4 23.95 20.26 -12.33
CA LEU A 4 24.69 21.13 -11.41
C LEU A 4 23.74 22.04 -10.65
N LEU A 5 22.58 22.38 -11.23
CA LEU A 5 21.55 23.17 -10.57
C LEU A 5 20.99 22.42 -9.35
N ALA A 6 20.67 21.13 -9.48
CA ALA A 6 20.23 20.33 -8.35
C ALA A 6 21.29 20.25 -7.22
N LYS A 7 22.58 20.13 -7.59
CA LYS A 7 23.68 20.15 -6.59
C LYS A 7 23.87 21.52 -5.93
N ALA A 8 23.68 22.63 -6.66
CA ALA A 8 23.72 23.98 -6.10
C ALA A 8 22.55 24.17 -5.13
N ALA A 9 21.35 23.66 -5.49
CA ALA A 9 20.16 23.69 -4.66
C ALA A 9 20.34 22.91 -3.33
N GLU A 10 20.91 21.71 -3.38
CA GLU A 10 21.23 20.91 -2.19
C GLU A 10 22.23 21.61 -1.22
N LYS A 11 23.06 22.51 -1.74
CA LYS A 11 24.08 23.24 -0.97
C LYS A 11 23.65 24.65 -0.56
N ALA A 12 22.48 25.10 -1.01
CA ALA A 12 22.00 26.47 -0.88
C ALA A 12 22.97 27.53 -1.47
N ASP A 13 23.65 27.17 -2.56
CA ASP A 13 24.53 28.10 -3.28
C ASP A 13 23.68 28.98 -4.22
N LEU A 14 23.14 30.07 -3.68
CA LEU A 14 22.16 30.92 -4.36
C LEU A 14 22.77 31.60 -5.60
N ASP A 15 24.01 32.09 -5.51
CA ASP A 15 24.70 32.71 -6.62
C ASP A 15 24.90 31.72 -7.78
N ARG A 16 25.21 30.49 -7.42
CA ARG A 16 25.39 29.42 -8.38
C ARG A 16 24.05 28.98 -9.02
N ILE A 17 22.95 28.98 -8.25
CA ILE A 17 21.61 28.75 -8.78
C ILE A 17 21.26 29.78 -9.83
N ASP A 18 21.41 31.08 -9.52
CA ASP A 18 21.09 32.14 -10.43
C ASP A 18 21.97 32.09 -11.70
N ALA A 19 23.29 31.97 -11.54
CA ALA A 19 24.21 31.86 -12.68
C ALA A 19 23.90 30.69 -13.61
N LEU A 20 23.48 29.53 -13.06
CA LEU A 20 23.11 28.38 -13.87
C LEU A 20 21.78 28.59 -14.60
N LEU A 21 20.79 29.20 -13.95
CA LEU A 21 19.50 29.49 -14.56
C LEU A 21 19.64 30.53 -15.65
N ASP A 22 20.45 31.60 -15.44
CA ASP A 22 20.73 32.62 -16.43
C ASP A 22 21.53 32.08 -17.63
N ALA A 23 22.32 31.01 -17.39
CA ALA A 23 23.00 30.28 -18.46
C ALA A 23 22.09 29.24 -19.18
N GLY A 24 20.78 29.24 -18.89
CA GLY A 24 19.81 28.37 -19.55
C GLY A 24 19.74 26.92 -18.99
N ALA A 25 20.13 26.71 -17.73
CA ALA A 25 19.89 25.41 -17.09
C ALA A 25 18.37 25.17 -16.96
N ASP A 26 17.95 23.96 -17.27
CA ASP A 26 16.56 23.54 -17.12
C ASP A 26 16.19 23.43 -15.62
N ILE A 27 15.28 24.29 -15.18
CA ILE A 27 14.79 24.35 -13.80
C ILE A 27 13.99 23.11 -13.41
N GLU A 28 13.35 22.45 -14.41
CA GLU A 28 12.58 21.22 -14.24
C GLU A 28 13.39 19.95 -14.55
N TRP A 29 14.72 20.08 -14.65
CA TRP A 29 15.56 18.90 -14.84
C TRP A 29 15.31 17.85 -13.78
N GLN A 30 15.14 16.60 -14.22
CA GLN A 30 14.87 15.47 -13.33
C GLN A 30 16.07 14.54 -13.25
N HIS A 31 16.41 14.14 -12.03
CA HIS A 31 17.38 13.08 -11.82
C HIS A 31 16.85 11.75 -12.37
N LYS A 32 17.61 11.08 -13.23
CA LYS A 32 17.19 9.90 -14.02
C LYS A 32 16.61 8.75 -13.16
N GLY A 33 17.16 8.52 -11.97
CA GLY A 33 16.72 7.42 -11.10
C GLY A 33 15.53 7.79 -10.21
N THR A 34 15.54 8.99 -9.60
CA THR A 34 14.58 9.38 -8.57
C THR A 34 13.48 10.31 -9.06
N GLY A 35 13.63 10.92 -10.22
CA GLY A 35 12.72 11.96 -10.73
C GLY A 35 12.75 13.27 -9.92
N ARG A 36 13.78 13.49 -9.08
CA ARG A 36 13.90 14.72 -8.28
C ARG A 36 14.28 15.90 -9.16
N THR A 37 13.56 17.01 -8.98
CA THR A 37 13.91 18.32 -9.55
C THR A 37 14.89 19.06 -8.65
N PRO A 38 15.51 20.20 -9.10
CA PRO A 38 16.28 21.06 -8.22
C PRO A 38 15.51 21.55 -7.00
N LEU A 39 14.20 21.87 -7.15
CA LEU A 39 13.35 22.25 -6.03
C LEU A 39 13.22 21.10 -5.01
N LEU A 40 12.91 19.89 -5.45
CA LEU A 40 12.85 18.73 -4.55
C LEU A 40 14.20 18.43 -3.89
N SER A 41 15.31 18.66 -4.59
CA SER A 41 16.65 18.51 -4.02
C SER A 41 16.92 19.51 -2.90
N ALA A 42 16.51 20.78 -3.07
CA ALA A 42 16.59 21.81 -2.01
C ALA A 42 15.73 21.44 -0.80
N VAL A 43 14.47 21.07 -1.03
CA VAL A 43 13.51 20.70 0.04
C VAL A 43 14.01 19.49 0.84
N ILE A 44 14.44 18.42 0.17
CA ILE A 44 14.96 17.21 0.84
C ILE A 44 16.24 17.50 1.64
N ALA A 45 17.05 18.47 1.19
CA ALA A 45 18.24 18.90 1.90
C ALA A 45 17.96 19.94 2.99
N GLY A 46 16.72 20.34 3.25
CA GLY A 46 16.35 21.33 4.26
C GLY A 46 16.84 22.74 3.92
N LYS A 47 16.89 23.13 2.62
CA LYS A 47 17.45 24.39 2.16
C LYS A 47 16.34 25.36 1.76
N CYS A 48 15.76 26.04 2.76
CA CYS A 48 14.63 26.95 2.59
C CYS A 48 14.94 28.09 1.59
N ASP A 49 16.10 28.75 1.71
CA ASP A 49 16.49 29.86 0.81
C ASP A 49 16.63 29.42 -0.65
N ALA A 50 17.20 28.21 -0.86
CA ALA A 50 17.33 27.66 -2.20
C ALA A 50 15.97 27.26 -2.79
N ALA A 51 15.07 26.70 -1.96
CA ALA A 51 13.71 26.40 -2.36
C ALA A 51 12.95 27.69 -2.74
N ALA A 52 13.03 28.73 -1.90
CA ALA A 52 12.44 30.04 -2.19
C ALA A 52 12.97 30.63 -3.51
N ARG A 53 14.28 30.63 -3.72
CA ARG A 53 14.90 31.12 -4.96
C ARG A 53 14.42 30.38 -6.19
N LEU A 54 14.35 29.05 -6.13
CA LEU A 54 13.86 28.24 -7.26
C LEU A 54 12.38 28.49 -7.54
N LEU A 55 11.55 28.66 -6.52
CA LEU A 55 10.14 29.03 -6.67
C LEU A 55 9.99 30.44 -7.30
N ASP A 56 10.79 31.43 -6.87
CA ASP A 56 10.83 32.78 -7.47
C ASP A 56 11.24 32.78 -8.94
N ARG A 57 12.04 31.79 -9.33
CA ARG A 57 12.47 31.56 -10.71
C ARG A 57 11.50 30.67 -11.50
N GLY A 58 10.36 30.30 -10.94
CA GLY A 58 9.27 29.61 -11.62
C GLY A 58 9.34 28.08 -11.59
N ALA A 59 10.03 27.49 -10.62
CA ALA A 59 10.00 26.04 -10.43
C ALA A 59 8.58 25.53 -10.15
N ASN A 60 8.22 24.39 -10.73
CA ASN A 60 6.91 23.76 -10.51
C ASN A 60 6.81 23.18 -9.10
N ILE A 61 6.00 23.82 -8.26
CA ILE A 61 5.79 23.47 -6.86
C ILE A 61 5.11 22.08 -6.70
N GLU A 62 4.30 21.67 -7.70
CA GLU A 62 3.52 20.42 -7.64
C GLU A 62 4.25 19.22 -8.29
N HIS A 63 5.48 19.41 -8.72
CA HIS A 63 6.23 18.28 -9.26
C HIS A 63 6.40 17.19 -8.19
N ALA A 64 5.95 15.96 -8.52
CA ALA A 64 6.09 14.80 -7.65
C ALA A 64 7.28 13.92 -8.07
N CYS A 65 8.10 13.49 -7.12
CA CYS A 65 9.22 12.59 -7.41
C CYS A 65 8.73 11.21 -7.86
N ARG A 66 9.45 10.60 -8.80
CA ARG A 66 9.07 9.28 -9.36
C ARG A 66 9.15 8.15 -8.33
N ALA A 67 10.05 8.26 -7.34
CA ALA A 67 10.34 7.17 -6.42
C ALA A 67 9.21 6.91 -5.39
N LEU A 68 8.58 7.99 -4.86
CA LEU A 68 7.55 7.91 -3.82
C LEU A 68 6.28 8.71 -4.17
N GLY A 69 6.30 9.44 -5.27
CA GLY A 69 5.19 10.29 -5.69
C GLY A 69 4.94 11.49 -4.77
N TYR A 70 5.92 11.88 -3.94
CA TYR A 70 5.74 13.03 -3.03
C TYR A 70 6.09 14.33 -3.75
N THR A 71 5.23 15.34 -3.55
CA THR A 71 5.49 16.75 -3.90
C THR A 71 6.49 17.38 -2.92
N ALA A 72 6.87 18.62 -3.19
CA ALA A 72 7.71 19.38 -2.27
C ALA A 72 7.10 19.48 -0.86
N LEU A 73 5.79 19.78 -0.76
CA LEU A 73 5.09 19.82 0.53
C LEU A 73 5.02 18.44 1.20
N GLY A 74 4.84 17.36 0.43
CA GLY A 74 4.90 15.99 0.95
C GLY A 74 6.25 15.65 1.56
N TRP A 75 7.35 16.08 0.96
CA TRP A 75 8.69 15.90 1.50
C TRP A 75 8.96 16.75 2.75
N ALA A 76 8.57 18.05 2.74
CA ALA A 76 8.67 18.91 3.92
C ALA A 76 7.89 18.32 5.10
N ALA A 77 6.67 17.86 4.86
CA ALA A 77 5.83 17.19 5.85
C ALA A 77 6.45 15.89 6.38
N ALA A 78 7.03 15.08 5.50
CA ALA A 78 7.72 13.86 5.88
C ALA A 78 8.99 14.08 6.71
N HIS A 79 9.66 15.23 6.58
CA HIS A 79 10.84 15.60 7.38
C HIS A 79 10.50 16.45 8.60
N GLY A 80 9.27 16.97 8.70
CA GLY A 80 8.87 17.89 9.76
C GLY A 80 9.47 19.29 9.63
N ASP A 81 9.87 19.67 8.42
CA ASP A 81 10.49 20.97 8.13
C ASP A 81 9.41 22.04 7.99
N THR A 82 9.10 22.72 9.10
CA THR A 82 8.04 23.73 9.17
C THR A 82 8.36 24.97 8.34
N ASP A 83 9.62 25.41 8.28
CA ASP A 83 10.02 26.61 7.54
C ASP A 83 9.79 26.42 6.04
N ILE A 84 10.18 25.26 5.52
CA ILE A 84 9.91 24.90 4.12
C ILE A 84 8.42 24.66 3.89
N GLY A 85 7.73 24.03 4.84
CA GLY A 85 6.29 23.85 4.79
C GLY A 85 5.54 25.17 4.67
N ASP A 86 5.83 26.12 5.55
CA ASP A 86 5.24 27.46 5.54
C ASP A 86 5.55 28.22 4.23
N LEU A 87 6.80 28.12 3.75
CA LEU A 87 7.17 28.68 2.44
C LEU A 87 6.33 28.11 1.30
N LEU A 88 6.21 26.79 1.23
CA LEU A 88 5.47 26.11 0.15
C LEU A 88 3.98 26.43 0.21
N ILE A 89 3.38 26.44 1.40
CA ILE A 89 1.98 26.80 1.61
C ILE A 89 1.74 28.26 1.19
N ALA A 90 2.62 29.19 1.61
CA ALA A 90 2.54 30.60 1.21
C ALA A 90 2.67 30.83 -0.32
N ARG A 91 3.35 29.90 -1.02
CA ARG A 91 3.47 29.92 -2.49
C ARG A 91 2.37 29.13 -3.21
N GLY A 92 1.33 28.70 -2.49
CA GLY A 92 0.13 28.07 -3.02
C GLY A 92 0.27 26.59 -3.34
N ALA A 93 1.14 25.87 -2.63
CA ALA A 93 1.20 24.41 -2.75
C ALA A 93 -0.15 23.77 -2.39
N MET A 94 -0.57 22.77 -3.16
CA MET A 94 -1.74 21.96 -2.82
C MET A 94 -1.53 21.23 -1.48
N LEU A 95 -2.50 21.35 -0.57
CA LEU A 95 -2.38 20.78 0.78
C LEU A 95 -2.59 19.27 0.81
N ASP A 96 -3.42 18.75 -0.11
CA ASP A 96 -3.85 17.35 -0.12
C ASP A 96 -3.47 16.59 -1.41
N PRO A 97 -2.28 16.80 -2.03
CA PRO A 97 -1.86 15.98 -3.15
C PRO A 97 -1.62 14.56 -2.63
N ALA A 98 -2.38 13.60 -3.14
CA ALA A 98 -2.21 12.20 -2.77
C ALA A 98 -1.12 11.56 -3.64
N SER A 99 -0.15 10.90 -3.01
CA SER A 99 0.88 10.16 -3.75
C SER A 99 0.24 9.01 -4.56
N PRO A 100 0.67 8.78 -5.81
CA PRO A 100 0.02 7.81 -6.70
C PRO A 100 0.00 6.39 -6.17
N GLU A 101 1.07 5.97 -5.47
CA GLU A 101 1.23 4.60 -5.01
C GLU A 101 0.57 4.35 -3.65
N GLN A 102 0.79 5.25 -2.69
CA GLN A 102 0.31 5.08 -1.33
C GLN A 102 -0.92 5.92 -0.99
N ARG A 103 -1.32 6.84 -1.86
CA ARG A 103 -2.41 7.80 -1.64
C ARG A 103 -2.24 8.63 -0.36
N ARG A 104 -1.00 8.81 0.10
CA ARG A 104 -0.69 9.58 1.31
C ARG A 104 -0.60 11.06 1.00
N THR A 105 -1.31 11.85 1.79
CA THR A 105 -1.25 13.31 1.78
C THR A 105 -0.09 13.83 2.66
N PRO A 106 0.34 15.09 2.50
CA PRO A 106 1.32 15.71 3.41
C PRO A 106 0.94 15.57 4.89
N LEU A 107 -0.32 15.79 5.24
CA LEU A 107 -0.81 15.60 6.61
C LEU A 107 -0.58 14.16 7.12
N MET A 108 -0.91 13.16 6.32
CA MET A 108 -0.67 11.76 6.67
C MET A 108 0.81 11.44 6.87
N LEU A 109 1.68 12.03 6.04
CA LEU A 109 3.13 11.84 6.14
C LEU A 109 3.69 12.45 7.43
N ALA A 110 3.23 13.65 7.82
CA ALA A 110 3.60 14.29 9.08
C ALA A 110 3.10 13.48 10.29
N CYS A 111 1.84 13.03 10.26
CA CYS A 111 1.24 12.20 11.31
C CYS A 111 1.95 10.86 11.48
N ALA A 112 2.26 10.17 10.38
CA ALA A 112 2.97 8.89 10.41
C ALA A 112 4.39 8.98 11.00
N ARG A 113 4.93 10.18 11.18
CA ARG A 113 6.27 10.43 11.75
C ARG A 113 6.28 11.25 13.04
N GLY A 114 5.10 11.64 13.53
CA GLY A 114 4.95 12.36 14.79
C GLY A 114 5.42 13.80 14.74
N HIS A 115 5.43 14.44 13.56
CA HIS A 115 5.88 15.84 13.40
C HIS A 115 4.80 16.82 13.83
N LEU A 116 4.59 16.97 15.16
CA LEU A 116 3.50 17.76 15.75
C LEU A 116 3.39 19.17 15.15
N ALA A 117 4.48 19.94 15.14
CA ALA A 117 4.49 21.31 14.62
C ALA A 117 4.06 21.38 13.13
N MET A 118 4.50 20.40 12.34
CA MET A 118 4.08 20.33 10.92
C MET A 118 2.60 19.97 10.78
N VAL A 119 2.08 19.09 11.63
CA VAL A 119 0.65 18.74 11.66
C VAL A 119 -0.18 19.99 12.01
N GLU A 120 0.23 20.77 13.01
CA GLU A 120 -0.42 22.06 13.36
C GLU A 120 -0.47 22.98 12.14
N ARG A 121 0.68 23.23 11.47
CA ARG A 121 0.72 24.12 10.28
C ARG A 121 -0.19 23.67 9.15
N LEU A 122 -0.20 22.36 8.86
CA LEU A 122 -1.06 21.81 7.81
C LEU A 122 -2.54 21.96 8.16
N LEU A 123 -2.94 21.68 9.41
CA LEU A 123 -4.32 21.85 9.86
C LEU A 123 -4.76 23.29 9.86
N ASP A 124 -3.93 24.22 10.36
CA ASP A 124 -4.20 25.66 10.34
C ASP A 124 -4.36 26.21 8.92
N SER A 125 -3.67 25.58 7.96
CA SER A 125 -3.79 25.92 6.53
C SER A 125 -4.99 25.27 5.84
N GLY A 126 -5.73 24.40 6.52
CA GLY A 126 -6.94 23.78 6.00
C GLY A 126 -6.72 22.42 5.32
N ALA A 127 -5.64 21.70 5.64
CA ALA A 127 -5.44 20.34 5.14
C ALA A 127 -6.59 19.42 5.58
N SER A 128 -7.06 18.57 4.67
CA SER A 128 -8.21 17.71 4.90
C SER A 128 -7.89 16.52 5.79
N LEU A 129 -8.78 16.24 6.76
CA LEU A 129 -8.75 15.05 7.61
C LEU A 129 -9.39 13.81 6.95
N ALA A 130 -10.15 14.02 5.86
CA ALA A 130 -10.95 12.99 5.22
C ALA A 130 -10.17 11.99 4.33
N PRO A 131 -9.06 12.34 3.67
CA PRO A 131 -8.34 11.40 2.82
C PRO A 131 -8.01 10.10 3.54
N LEU A 132 -8.08 9.00 2.77
CA LEU A 132 -7.64 7.67 3.19
C LEU A 132 -6.50 7.24 2.27
N ASP A 133 -5.46 6.63 2.85
CA ASP A 133 -4.44 5.98 2.05
C ASP A 133 -4.99 4.67 1.43
N PHE A 134 -4.16 3.95 0.70
CA PHE A 134 -4.62 2.71 0.06
C PHE A 134 -4.88 1.57 1.08
N GLU A 135 -4.43 1.69 2.33
CA GLU A 135 -4.74 0.77 3.44
C GLU A 135 -6.04 1.14 4.17
N GLY A 136 -6.68 2.25 3.76
CA GLY A 136 -7.87 2.79 4.39
C GLY A 136 -7.58 3.53 5.70
N CYS A 137 -6.31 3.86 5.97
CA CYS A 137 -5.90 4.64 7.11
C CYS A 137 -5.98 6.14 6.81
N ASN A 138 -6.52 6.92 7.73
CA ASN A 138 -6.43 8.38 7.72
C ASN A 138 -5.26 8.87 8.59
N ALA A 139 -5.06 10.18 8.63
CA ALA A 139 -4.01 10.79 9.43
C ALA A 139 -4.07 10.39 10.92
N LEU A 140 -5.28 10.31 11.49
CA LEU A 140 -5.50 9.91 12.89
C LEU A 140 -5.05 8.47 13.14
N ALA A 141 -5.48 7.52 12.30
CA ALA A 141 -5.10 6.12 12.45
C ALA A 141 -3.58 5.92 12.35
N MET A 142 -2.91 6.68 11.47
CA MET A 142 -1.44 6.61 11.33
C MET A 142 -0.70 7.11 12.56
N ALA A 143 -1.20 8.17 13.21
CA ALA A 143 -0.61 8.70 14.44
C ALA A 143 -0.86 7.75 15.62
N ASP A 144 -2.05 7.20 15.73
CA ASP A 144 -2.45 6.28 16.80
C ASP A 144 -1.66 4.96 16.74
N GLU A 145 -1.56 4.35 15.55
CA GLU A 145 -0.76 3.12 15.32
C GLU A 145 0.71 3.27 15.76
N ARG A 146 1.25 4.49 15.64
CA ARG A 146 2.63 4.81 16.02
C ARG A 146 2.78 5.30 17.45
N GLY A 147 1.68 5.50 18.17
CA GLY A 147 1.65 5.96 19.56
C GLY A 147 2.03 7.44 19.75
N TYR A 148 1.83 8.30 18.74
CA TYR A 148 2.09 9.73 18.83
C TYR A 148 0.94 10.48 19.53
N ALA A 149 0.84 10.33 20.85
CA ALA A 149 -0.29 10.79 21.65
C ALA A 149 -0.61 12.29 21.51
N GLU A 150 0.39 13.16 21.39
CA GLU A 150 0.19 14.60 21.19
C GLU A 150 -0.43 14.90 19.82
N VAL A 151 0.03 14.22 18.77
CA VAL A 151 -0.55 14.33 17.42
C VAL A 151 -1.98 13.80 17.40
N VAL A 152 -2.24 12.68 18.07
CA VAL A 152 -3.60 12.10 18.19
C VAL A 152 -4.53 13.09 18.89
N ALA A 153 -4.09 13.70 20.01
CA ALA A 153 -4.88 14.69 20.74
C ALA A 153 -5.20 15.92 19.86
N LEU A 154 -4.21 16.42 19.13
CA LEU A 154 -4.37 17.54 18.20
C LEU A 154 -5.37 17.21 17.09
N LEU A 155 -5.26 16.04 16.47
CA LEU A 155 -6.17 15.60 15.41
C LEU A 155 -7.61 15.46 15.91
N HIS A 156 -7.81 14.93 17.14
CA HIS A 156 -9.13 14.90 17.75
C HIS A 156 -9.69 16.30 18.01
N ALA A 157 -8.86 17.22 18.49
CA ALA A 157 -9.27 18.62 18.67
C ALA A 157 -9.65 19.29 17.35
N ALA A 158 -9.02 18.91 16.24
CA ALA A 158 -9.36 19.35 14.89
C ALA A 158 -10.59 18.62 14.30
N GLY A 159 -11.23 17.71 15.04
CA GLY A 159 -12.43 17.00 14.60
C GLY A 159 -12.15 15.72 13.78
N ALA A 160 -10.92 15.21 13.81
CA ALA A 160 -10.64 13.93 13.17
C ALA A 160 -11.44 12.81 13.84
N THR A 161 -12.10 12.04 13.02
CA THR A 161 -12.75 10.79 13.45
C THR A 161 -11.88 9.62 13.03
N PRO A 162 -11.89 8.50 13.76
CA PRO A 162 -11.32 7.27 13.26
C PRO A 162 -11.78 7.07 11.81
N PRO A 163 -10.91 6.55 10.93
CA PRO A 163 -11.38 6.18 9.60
C PRO A 163 -12.65 5.39 9.83
N PRO A 164 -13.70 5.51 8.99
CA PRO A 164 -14.83 4.65 9.13
C PRO A 164 -14.21 3.27 9.22
N ALA A 165 -14.18 2.72 10.45
CA ALA A 165 -14.01 1.30 10.62
C ALA A 165 -15.01 0.84 9.60
N LEU A 166 -14.54 0.29 8.49
CA LEU A 166 -15.44 -0.23 7.51
C LEU A 166 -16.44 -0.93 8.37
N MET A 167 -17.69 -0.52 8.33
CA MET A 167 -18.77 -1.23 8.99
C MET A 167 -18.77 -2.57 8.29
N GLU A 168 -17.76 -3.34 8.67
CA GLU A 168 -17.60 -4.69 8.26
C GLU A 168 -18.84 -5.35 8.81
N ALA A 169 -19.75 -5.71 7.92
CA ALA A 169 -20.73 -6.71 8.31
C ALA A 169 -19.92 -7.78 9.04
N PRO A 170 -20.34 -8.19 10.25
CA PRO A 170 -19.59 -9.16 11.02
C PRO A 170 -19.23 -10.31 10.08
N PRO A 171 -18.00 -10.82 10.11
CA PRO A 171 -17.58 -11.88 9.22
C PRO A 171 -18.56 -13.04 9.36
N LEU A 172 -18.92 -13.65 8.25
CA LEU A 172 -19.75 -14.84 8.27
C LEU A 172 -18.99 -15.97 8.96
N GLU A 173 -19.70 -16.82 9.68
CA GLU A 173 -19.10 -18.04 10.21
C GLU A 173 -18.69 -18.98 9.09
N TRP A 174 -17.48 -19.52 9.19
CA TRP A 174 -17.00 -20.51 8.25
C TRP A 174 -17.74 -21.84 8.45
N PRO A 175 -18.32 -22.43 7.39
CA PRO A 175 -18.83 -23.78 7.46
C PRO A 175 -17.69 -24.79 7.63
N GLN A 176 -18.04 -26.02 7.99
CA GLN A 176 -17.07 -27.12 8.03
C GLN A 176 -16.49 -27.38 6.62
N PRO A 177 -15.20 -27.71 6.51
CA PRO A 177 -14.57 -28.02 5.23
C PRO A 177 -15.22 -29.23 4.55
N ASP A 178 -15.64 -29.08 3.30
CA ASP A 178 -16.20 -30.18 2.49
C ASP A 178 -15.87 -29.95 0.99
N ALA A 179 -15.10 -30.86 0.39
CA ALA A 179 -14.67 -30.78 -1.01
C ALA A 179 -15.81 -30.92 -2.04
N GLY A 180 -17.01 -31.31 -1.60
CA GLY A 180 -18.18 -31.43 -2.48
C GLY A 180 -19.38 -30.64 -2.01
N GLY A 181 -19.23 -29.94 -0.88
CA GLY A 181 -20.27 -29.21 -0.19
C GLY A 181 -20.57 -27.83 -0.78
N GLU A 182 -21.06 -26.94 0.07
CA GLU A 182 -21.38 -25.56 -0.31
C GLU A 182 -20.13 -24.76 -0.73
N PRO A 183 -20.27 -23.69 -1.52
CA PRO A 183 -19.12 -22.92 -2.00
C PRO A 183 -18.14 -22.45 -0.92
N ALA A 184 -18.65 -21.97 0.21
CA ALA A 184 -17.80 -21.52 1.32
C ALA A 184 -17.03 -22.67 1.98
N SER A 185 -17.63 -23.86 2.14
CA SER A 185 -16.96 -25.04 2.70
C SER A 185 -15.85 -25.55 1.79
N VAL A 186 -16.03 -25.49 0.48
CA VAL A 186 -14.99 -25.81 -0.52
C VAL A 186 -13.83 -24.81 -0.42
N VAL A 187 -14.09 -23.52 -0.32
CA VAL A 187 -13.04 -22.51 -0.16
C VAL A 187 -12.32 -22.70 1.19
N ARG A 188 -13.06 -22.93 2.27
CA ARG A 188 -12.48 -23.18 3.60
C ARG A 188 -11.53 -24.36 3.58
N GLY A 189 -11.94 -25.48 3.00
CA GLY A 189 -11.12 -26.67 2.89
C GLY A 189 -9.83 -26.44 2.09
N TYR A 190 -9.95 -25.72 0.96
CA TYR A 190 -8.77 -25.32 0.18
C TYR A 190 -7.81 -24.44 0.98
N LEU A 191 -8.30 -23.42 1.69
CA LEU A 191 -7.47 -22.51 2.46
C LEU A 191 -6.71 -23.24 3.57
N LEU A 192 -7.37 -24.12 4.30
CA LEU A 192 -6.74 -24.89 5.39
C LEU A 192 -5.69 -25.87 4.86
N ALA A 193 -6.01 -26.61 3.80
CA ALA A 193 -5.05 -27.56 3.19
C ALA A 193 -3.81 -26.82 2.63
N TYR A 194 -4.01 -25.66 2.00
CA TYR A 194 -2.93 -24.86 1.46
C TYR A 194 -2.07 -24.23 2.57
N HIS A 195 -2.69 -23.73 3.63
CA HIS A 195 -2.00 -23.20 4.81
C HIS A 195 -1.09 -24.23 5.47
N GLU A 196 -1.61 -25.45 5.68
CA GLU A 196 -0.82 -26.53 6.28
C GLU A 196 0.39 -26.89 5.42
N TRP A 197 0.19 -27.05 4.12
CA TRP A 197 1.26 -27.32 3.16
C TRP A 197 2.32 -26.20 3.17
N GLU A 198 1.91 -24.94 3.08
CA GLU A 198 2.81 -23.78 3.04
C GLU A 198 3.59 -23.62 4.35
N THR A 199 2.94 -23.85 5.50
CA THR A 199 3.58 -23.79 6.82
C THR A 199 4.65 -24.86 7.00
N ARG A 200 4.41 -26.10 6.54
CA ARG A 200 5.43 -27.17 6.58
C ARG A 200 6.62 -26.82 5.73
N GLY A 201 6.41 -26.37 4.50
CA GLY A 201 7.49 -25.96 3.61
C GLY A 201 8.33 -24.81 4.16
N TYR A 202 7.68 -23.83 4.79
CA TYR A 202 8.36 -22.70 5.43
C TYR A 202 9.22 -23.14 6.62
N LYS A 203 8.70 -23.98 7.51
CA LYS A 203 9.45 -24.51 8.67
C LYS A 203 10.68 -25.31 8.22
N ASP A 204 10.53 -26.16 7.21
CA ASP A 204 11.63 -26.96 6.66
C ASP A 204 12.70 -26.07 6.02
N SER A 205 12.31 -25.09 5.23
CA SER A 205 13.23 -24.13 4.62
C SER A 205 14.03 -23.35 5.66
N ARG A 206 13.42 -22.96 6.76
CA ARG A 206 14.10 -22.27 7.88
C ARG A 206 15.08 -23.18 8.61
N ALA A 207 14.83 -24.47 8.64
CA ALA A 207 15.73 -25.48 9.23
C ALA A 207 16.87 -25.92 8.29
N GLY A 208 16.96 -25.34 7.08
CA GLY A 208 17.92 -25.72 6.07
C GLY A 208 17.59 -27.04 5.36
N GLY A 209 16.32 -27.47 5.43
CA GLY A 209 15.83 -28.70 4.79
C GLY A 209 15.63 -28.55 3.28
N GLY A 210 15.48 -29.65 2.60
CA GLY A 210 15.27 -29.75 1.15
C GLY A 210 13.85 -30.10 0.73
N LEU A 211 12.86 -30.02 1.63
CA LEU A 211 11.48 -30.45 1.38
C LEU A 211 10.87 -29.76 0.17
N LEU A 212 11.09 -28.46 0.02
CA LEU A 212 10.57 -27.67 -1.10
C LEU A 212 11.01 -28.20 -2.48
N LEU A 213 12.18 -28.85 -2.55
CA LEU A 213 12.73 -29.41 -3.78
C LEU A 213 12.30 -30.86 -4.01
N SER A 214 11.68 -31.48 -3.02
CA SER A 214 11.23 -32.87 -3.13
C SER A 214 10.02 -32.99 -4.07
N SER A 215 10.03 -34.03 -4.91
CA SER A 215 8.91 -34.34 -5.81
C SER A 215 7.63 -34.64 -5.02
N GLY A 216 7.74 -35.27 -3.85
CA GLY A 216 6.62 -35.55 -2.97
C GLY A 216 5.90 -34.30 -2.47
N PHE A 217 6.64 -33.29 -2.01
CA PHE A 217 6.06 -32.03 -1.55
C PHE A 217 5.40 -31.24 -2.68
N GLN A 218 5.97 -31.29 -3.88
CA GLN A 218 5.36 -30.70 -5.06
C GLN A 218 4.09 -31.45 -5.49
N GLN A 219 4.09 -32.78 -5.38
CA GLN A 219 2.91 -33.60 -5.66
C GLN A 219 1.76 -33.31 -4.69
N GLU A 220 2.03 -33.11 -3.42
CA GLU A 220 1.01 -32.70 -2.44
C GLU A 220 0.27 -31.42 -2.84
N LYS A 221 1.01 -30.42 -3.36
CA LYS A 221 0.37 -29.20 -3.90
C LYS A 221 -0.55 -29.52 -5.07
N ALA A 222 -0.11 -30.38 -5.97
CA ALA A 222 -0.93 -30.81 -7.10
C ALA A 222 -2.21 -31.55 -6.63
N ASP A 223 -2.08 -32.38 -5.59
CA ASP A 223 -3.21 -33.11 -5.01
C ASP A 223 -4.22 -32.17 -4.33
N ILE A 224 -3.76 -31.15 -3.61
CA ILE A 224 -4.63 -30.09 -3.05
C ILE A 224 -5.40 -29.40 -4.18
N LEU A 225 -4.73 -29.00 -5.26
CA LEU A 225 -5.40 -28.38 -6.40
C LEU A 225 -6.40 -29.30 -7.09
N ALA A 226 -6.06 -30.59 -7.25
CA ALA A 226 -6.96 -31.57 -7.84
C ALA A 226 -8.20 -31.84 -6.95
N ALA A 227 -8.02 -31.80 -5.62
CA ALA A 227 -9.12 -32.01 -4.68
C ALA A 227 -10.14 -30.85 -4.68
N TRP A 228 -9.68 -29.61 -4.80
CA TRP A 228 -10.50 -28.42 -4.54
C TRP A 228 -10.80 -27.57 -5.77
N CYS A 229 -10.02 -27.70 -6.86
CA CYS A 229 -10.08 -26.82 -8.01
C CYS A 229 -10.56 -27.53 -9.29
N THR A 230 -10.96 -26.75 -10.31
CA THR A 230 -11.25 -27.29 -11.65
C THR A 230 -9.95 -27.67 -12.39
N ASP A 231 -10.06 -28.49 -13.44
CA ASP A 231 -8.92 -28.91 -14.28
C ASP A 231 -8.45 -27.81 -15.25
N ARG A 232 -8.82 -26.56 -15.02
CA ARG A 232 -8.40 -25.43 -15.82
C ARG A 232 -6.88 -25.34 -15.89
N LYS A 233 -6.32 -25.26 -17.12
CA LYS A 233 -4.90 -25.03 -17.30
C LYS A 233 -4.48 -23.72 -16.60
N ARG A 234 -3.64 -23.82 -15.59
CA ARG A 234 -3.10 -22.71 -14.82
C ARG A 234 -1.66 -22.48 -15.24
N VAL A 235 -1.29 -21.20 -15.39
CA VAL A 235 0.12 -20.84 -15.56
C VAL A 235 0.70 -20.82 -14.16
N TYR A 236 1.41 -21.89 -13.80
CA TYR A 236 2.20 -21.93 -12.56
C TYR A 236 3.56 -21.29 -12.81
N SER A 237 4.03 -20.47 -11.89
CA SER A 237 5.47 -20.24 -11.80
C SER A 237 6.13 -21.58 -11.49
N THR A 238 7.17 -21.95 -12.21
CA THR A 238 7.91 -23.21 -12.04
C THR A 238 8.63 -23.30 -10.69
N GLY A 239 8.58 -22.25 -9.86
CA GLY A 239 9.19 -22.23 -8.54
C GLY A 239 8.16 -22.52 -7.43
N VAL A 240 8.54 -23.42 -6.51
CA VAL A 240 7.83 -23.59 -5.24
C VAL A 240 8.36 -22.51 -4.29
N SER A 241 7.53 -21.53 -3.96
CA SER A 241 7.84 -20.55 -2.92
C SER A 241 6.78 -20.63 -1.83
N VAL A 242 7.23 -20.57 -0.59
CA VAL A 242 6.35 -20.50 0.59
C VAL A 242 6.48 -19.13 1.22
N GLY A 243 5.34 -18.56 1.63
CA GLY A 243 5.31 -17.24 2.24
C GLY A 243 5.64 -17.28 3.74
N ASN A 244 6.16 -16.17 4.26
CA ASN A 244 6.24 -15.92 5.69
C ASN A 244 5.68 -14.52 6.00
N PRO A 245 4.55 -14.41 6.67
CA PRO A 245 3.67 -15.52 7.09
C PRO A 245 3.08 -16.29 5.89
N PRO A 246 2.49 -17.48 6.11
CA PRO A 246 1.75 -18.20 5.08
C PRO A 246 0.73 -17.32 4.37
N ARG A 247 0.46 -17.62 3.08
CA ARG A 247 -0.44 -16.81 2.24
C ARG A 247 -1.85 -16.71 2.82
N TYR A 248 -2.33 -17.83 3.34
CA TYR A 248 -3.62 -17.92 4.02
C TYR A 248 -3.41 -18.36 5.45
N VAL A 249 -4.28 -17.90 6.34
CA VAL A 249 -4.31 -18.34 7.74
C VAL A 249 -5.72 -18.79 8.10
N PRO A 250 -5.88 -19.68 9.10
CA PRO A 250 -7.20 -20.16 9.52
C PRO A 250 -8.15 -19.04 9.95
N GLU A 251 -7.60 -17.92 10.39
CA GLU A 251 -8.28 -16.72 10.89
C GLU A 251 -8.73 -15.76 9.77
N ASP A 252 -8.35 -16.00 8.50
CA ASP A 252 -8.83 -15.18 7.37
C ASP A 252 -10.38 -15.16 7.34
N LEU A 253 -10.95 -13.98 7.14
CA LEU A 253 -12.37 -13.72 7.37
C LEU A 253 -13.23 -14.06 6.14
N LEU A 254 -14.30 -14.81 6.33
CA LEU A 254 -15.34 -14.98 5.30
C LEU A 254 -16.22 -13.72 5.28
N VAL A 255 -16.20 -12.99 4.17
CA VAL A 255 -16.92 -11.71 4.03
C VAL A 255 -18.29 -11.91 3.39
N SER A 256 -18.34 -12.63 2.27
CA SER A 256 -19.60 -12.87 1.59
C SER A 256 -19.59 -14.13 0.71
N VAL A 257 -20.77 -14.67 0.48
CA VAL A 257 -21.01 -15.75 -0.48
C VAL A 257 -22.14 -15.30 -1.40
N ALA A 258 -21.85 -15.21 -2.68
CA ALA A 258 -22.83 -14.85 -3.71
C ALA A 258 -23.03 -16.01 -4.71
N MET A 259 -24.24 -16.21 -5.17
CA MET A 259 -24.60 -17.21 -6.15
C MET A 259 -25.21 -16.54 -7.39
N PRO A 260 -24.37 -15.94 -8.26
CA PRO A 260 -24.87 -15.25 -9.46
C PRO A 260 -25.68 -16.16 -10.38
N THR A 261 -25.38 -17.45 -10.38
CA THR A 261 -26.15 -18.48 -11.10
C THR A 261 -26.12 -19.80 -10.34
N VAL A 262 -26.99 -20.76 -10.72
CA VAL A 262 -27.04 -22.13 -10.15
C VAL A 262 -25.73 -22.93 -10.34
N SER A 263 -24.87 -22.50 -11.25
CA SER A 263 -23.60 -23.18 -11.59
C SER A 263 -22.36 -22.34 -11.30
N ARG A 264 -22.53 -21.11 -10.78
CA ARG A 264 -21.44 -20.21 -10.43
C ARG A 264 -21.66 -19.61 -9.06
N ALA A 265 -20.60 -19.63 -8.24
CA ALA A 265 -20.58 -18.98 -6.95
C ALA A 265 -19.34 -18.08 -6.82
N GLU A 266 -19.44 -17.09 -5.96
CA GLU A 266 -18.37 -16.17 -5.64
C GLU A 266 -18.25 -16.10 -4.11
N VAL A 267 -17.04 -16.40 -3.60
CA VAL A 267 -16.75 -16.38 -2.16
C VAL A 267 -15.67 -15.33 -1.92
N LEU A 268 -15.99 -14.31 -1.14
CA LEU A 268 -15.09 -13.23 -0.78
C LEU A 268 -14.46 -13.52 0.59
N VAL A 269 -13.14 -13.57 0.61
CA VAL A 269 -12.32 -13.79 1.80
C VAL A 269 -11.41 -12.58 1.98
N ARG A 270 -11.24 -12.11 3.21
CA ARG A 270 -10.37 -11.01 3.57
C ARG A 270 -9.29 -11.50 4.52
N ASP A 271 -8.07 -10.98 4.36
CA ASP A 271 -6.97 -11.24 5.28
C ASP A 271 -7.35 -10.85 6.70
N ASP A 272 -6.97 -11.69 7.67
CA ASP A 272 -7.10 -11.37 9.09
C ASP A 272 -6.41 -10.04 9.43
N PRO A 273 -7.09 -9.12 10.15
CA PRO A 273 -6.50 -7.85 10.59
C PRO A 273 -5.21 -8.01 11.42
N GLN A 274 -5.08 -9.11 12.14
CA GLN A 274 -3.91 -9.41 13.00
C GLN A 274 -2.73 -10.00 12.23
N LYS A 275 -2.90 -10.30 10.96
CA LYS A 275 -1.85 -10.82 10.09
C LYS A 275 -0.77 -9.77 9.92
N ALA A 276 0.45 -10.04 10.36
CA ALA A 276 1.60 -9.13 10.29
C ALA A 276 2.05 -8.89 8.84
N ARG A 277 1.25 -8.18 8.05
CA ARG A 277 1.53 -7.73 6.70
C ARG A 277 1.22 -6.25 6.57
N SER A 278 2.05 -5.54 5.82
CA SER A 278 1.85 -4.13 5.49
C SER A 278 0.64 -3.87 4.59
N LEU A 279 0.10 -4.89 3.94
CA LEU A 279 -1.02 -4.81 3.01
C LEU A 279 -2.05 -5.89 3.33
N ARG A 280 -3.30 -5.46 3.53
CA ARG A 280 -4.46 -6.35 3.64
C ARG A 280 -5.02 -6.61 2.24
N TYR A 281 -5.31 -7.86 1.94
CA TYR A 281 -5.89 -8.26 0.66
C TYR A 281 -7.29 -8.82 0.83
N GLU A 282 -8.08 -8.66 -0.21
CA GLU A 282 -9.29 -9.42 -0.44
C GLU A 282 -9.05 -10.42 -1.56
N HIS A 283 -9.59 -11.61 -1.37
CA HIS A 283 -9.50 -12.71 -2.30
C HIS A 283 -10.90 -13.13 -2.74
N LEU A 284 -11.21 -12.95 -4.02
CA LEU A 284 -12.45 -13.42 -4.60
C LEU A 284 -12.22 -14.79 -5.25
N PHE A 285 -12.77 -15.83 -4.65
CA PHE A 285 -12.79 -17.17 -5.23
C PHE A 285 -14.04 -17.33 -6.08
N VAL A 286 -13.85 -17.63 -7.36
CA VAL A 286 -14.95 -17.93 -8.28
C VAL A 286 -15.01 -19.44 -8.45
N LEU A 287 -16.17 -20.02 -8.15
CA LEU A 287 -16.41 -21.45 -8.23
C LEU A 287 -17.36 -21.79 -9.37
N LYS A 288 -17.17 -22.96 -9.93
CA LYS A 288 -18.08 -23.59 -10.88
C LYS A 288 -18.56 -24.93 -10.37
N ARG A 289 -19.79 -25.29 -10.76
CA ARG A 289 -20.34 -26.60 -10.46
C ARG A 289 -19.96 -27.59 -11.57
N VAL A 290 -19.17 -28.61 -11.23
CA VAL A 290 -18.66 -29.63 -12.14
C VAL A 290 -19.05 -31.01 -11.60
N GLY A 291 -19.77 -31.78 -12.35
CA GLY A 291 -20.27 -33.12 -11.90
C GLY A 291 -21.10 -33.04 -10.62
N GLY A 292 -21.92 -31.99 -10.46
CA GLY A 292 -22.75 -31.79 -9.26
C GLY A 292 -22.00 -31.19 -8.06
N ARG A 293 -20.69 -31.07 -8.09
CA ARG A 293 -19.85 -30.56 -7.00
C ARG A 293 -19.27 -29.19 -7.31
N TRP A 294 -19.11 -28.33 -6.31
CA TRP A 294 -18.44 -27.06 -6.44
C TRP A 294 -16.92 -27.23 -6.51
N ARG A 295 -16.28 -26.48 -7.41
CA ARG A 295 -14.83 -26.46 -7.60
C ARG A 295 -14.37 -25.04 -7.82
N ILE A 296 -13.24 -24.67 -7.25
CA ILE A 296 -12.63 -23.33 -7.44
C ILE A 296 -12.10 -23.26 -8.88
N ASP A 297 -12.63 -22.33 -9.67
CA ASP A 297 -12.24 -22.13 -11.08
C ASP A 297 -11.13 -21.09 -11.22
N LEU A 298 -11.26 -19.97 -10.50
CA LEU A 298 -10.23 -18.93 -10.47
C LEU A 298 -10.25 -18.17 -9.15
N ARG A 299 -9.16 -17.48 -8.88
CA ARG A 299 -9.04 -16.53 -7.81
C ARG A 299 -8.62 -15.17 -8.37
N LYS A 300 -9.23 -14.11 -7.87
CA LYS A 300 -8.79 -12.74 -8.05
C LYS A 300 -8.33 -12.19 -6.71
N LYS A 301 -7.45 -11.21 -6.72
CA LYS A 301 -7.06 -10.48 -5.52
C LYS A 301 -7.11 -8.99 -5.77
N ARG A 302 -7.40 -8.23 -4.74
CA ARG A 302 -7.20 -6.79 -4.71
C ARG A 302 -6.65 -6.37 -3.35
N VAL A 303 -6.00 -5.23 -3.29
CA VAL A 303 -5.72 -4.59 -2.01
C VAL A 303 -7.05 -4.10 -1.47
N PHE A 304 -7.28 -4.33 -0.18
CA PHE A 304 -8.47 -3.87 0.51
C PHE A 304 -8.66 -2.37 0.25
N HIS A 305 -9.87 -1.93 -0.08
CA HIS A 305 -10.28 -0.59 -0.55
C HIS A 305 -9.90 -0.18 -1.98
N ILE A 306 -9.22 -1.02 -2.74
CA ILE A 306 -9.02 -0.76 -4.17
C ILE A 306 -10.09 -1.48 -4.96
N GLU A 307 -10.81 -0.76 -5.83
CA GLU A 307 -11.92 -1.35 -6.60
C GLU A 307 -11.47 -2.35 -7.66
N THR A 308 -10.22 -2.24 -8.14
CA THR A 308 -9.74 -3.06 -9.25
C THR A 308 -9.26 -4.44 -8.80
N TRP A 309 -9.80 -5.48 -9.42
CA TRP A 309 -9.39 -6.86 -9.22
C TRP A 309 -8.28 -7.28 -10.17
N ALA A 310 -7.20 -7.82 -9.64
CA ALA A 310 -6.15 -8.47 -10.41
C ALA A 310 -6.35 -10.00 -10.43
N ALA A 311 -6.06 -10.64 -11.56
CA ALA A 311 -5.98 -12.09 -11.61
C ALA A 311 -4.88 -12.59 -10.66
N ALA A 312 -5.18 -13.62 -9.88
CA ALA A 312 -4.23 -14.23 -8.96
C ALA A 312 -4.08 -15.72 -9.26
N ILE A 313 -2.87 -16.22 -9.08
CA ILE A 313 -2.58 -17.65 -9.20
C ILE A 313 -3.14 -18.34 -7.95
N LEU A 314 -3.86 -19.43 -8.15
CA LEU A 314 -4.32 -20.34 -7.10
C LEU A 314 -3.15 -21.10 -6.49
#